data_05a535d049ab8c5809ac88a52cd01b97
#
_entry.id   05a535d049ab8c5809ac88a52cd01b97
#
_cell.length_a   1.000
_cell.length_b   1.000
_cell.length_c   1.000
_cell.angle_alpha   90.00
_cell.angle_beta   90.00
_cell.angle_gamma   90.00
#
_symmetry.space_group_name_H-M   'P 1'
#
loop_
_entity.id
_entity.type
_entity.pdbx_description
1 polymer ?
#
loop_
_entity_poly.entity_id
_entity_poly.type
_entity_poly.pdbx_seq_one_letter_code
_entity_poly.pdbx_strand_id
1 'polypeptide(L)'
;MAIRDYNRYIQNPELTAVNRLTPRSPMVPFPNPDDARTRGRESSPWFLSLNGTWRINMFDKPEDVPTELVLGAAGGPDVAAADAWAPGSGGSSIEVPGNWTTQGFDKPHYTNVIMPFPHKPPQIPAENPTGVYTRSFEMPVEWEGRRVVIHFGGVESAYFVYVNGSEVGFTKGSRTAAEFDITRYVRAGTNELAVEVIRWSDGSFIEDQDHWWMAGIYRDVYLYATANPADGTPTIRDAFLRGEVDGEIFSGEGGLQADCVLRAEVELLFDADPETEWQVRLDLHTADGASALEKPRTLTVDTSYRLGSHTVRAAVPVAAAALWSAESPSLYTCVISLVSPDGEVIESVAQRVGFRSIEIKNRELLINGKPVVMRGVNRHDHDPDTGKTVGRDRMIEDIRLLKQFTFNAVRTSH
;
A
#
# COMPACT_ATOMS: atom_id res chain seq x y z
N MET A 1 -29.94 2.35 -19.54
CA MET A 1 -28.66 1.91 -18.96
C MET A 1 -28.86 0.56 -18.30
N ALA A 2 -28.01 -0.42 -18.53
CA ALA A 2 -28.10 -1.70 -17.83
C ALA A 2 -27.75 -1.46 -16.36
N ILE A 3 -28.61 -1.87 -15.43
CA ILE A 3 -28.32 -1.88 -14.00
C ILE A 3 -27.09 -2.77 -13.80
N ARG A 4 -26.09 -2.31 -13.04
CA ARG A 4 -24.91 -3.12 -12.73
C ARG A 4 -25.36 -4.40 -12.01
N ASP A 5 -24.89 -5.54 -12.47
CA ASP A 5 -25.06 -6.80 -11.74
C ASP A 5 -24.05 -6.88 -10.59
N TYR A 6 -24.39 -6.29 -9.45
CA TYR A 6 -23.52 -6.28 -8.27
C TYR A 6 -23.19 -7.69 -7.78
N ASN A 7 -24.11 -8.66 -7.91
CA ASN A 7 -23.88 -10.03 -7.47
C ASN A 7 -22.70 -10.69 -8.18
N ARG A 8 -22.46 -10.32 -9.43
CA ARG A 8 -21.28 -10.78 -10.18
C ARG A 8 -19.96 -10.38 -9.50
N TYR A 9 -19.96 -9.27 -8.76
CA TYR A 9 -18.77 -8.73 -8.10
C TYR A 9 -18.68 -9.16 -6.63
N ILE A 10 -19.75 -8.99 -5.86
CA ILE A 10 -19.72 -9.13 -4.41
C ILE A 10 -20.17 -10.50 -3.89
N GLN A 11 -20.62 -11.40 -4.78
CA GLN A 11 -20.98 -12.79 -4.48
C GLN A 11 -20.28 -13.79 -5.40
N ASN A 12 -19.14 -13.45 -5.96
CA ASN A 12 -18.35 -14.30 -6.82
C ASN A 12 -16.90 -14.45 -6.29
N PRO A 13 -16.56 -15.51 -5.56
CA PRO A 13 -15.24 -15.69 -4.95
C PRO A 13 -14.07 -15.70 -5.95
N GLU A 14 -14.33 -16.02 -7.21
CA GLU A 14 -13.29 -16.04 -8.24
C GLU A 14 -12.95 -14.64 -8.78
N LEU A 15 -13.88 -13.68 -8.63
CA LEU A 15 -13.65 -12.28 -9.01
C LEU A 15 -13.23 -11.46 -7.79
N THR A 16 -11.95 -11.38 -7.52
CA THR A 16 -11.40 -10.63 -6.38
C THR A 16 -11.09 -9.17 -6.70
N ALA A 17 -10.80 -8.86 -7.95
CA ALA A 17 -10.49 -7.49 -8.39
C ALA A 17 -10.68 -7.31 -9.90
N VAL A 18 -10.86 -6.07 -10.34
CA VAL A 18 -10.82 -5.62 -11.74
C VAL A 18 -9.87 -4.43 -11.82
N ASN A 19 -8.89 -4.46 -12.71
CA ASN A 19 -7.89 -3.41 -12.92
C ASN A 19 -7.06 -3.04 -11.68
N ARG A 20 -7.12 -3.81 -10.59
CA ARG A 20 -6.20 -3.62 -9.46
C ARG A 20 -4.79 -4.01 -9.88
N LEU A 21 -3.83 -3.16 -9.57
CA LEU A 21 -2.42 -3.47 -9.77
C LEU A 21 -2.00 -4.64 -8.87
N THR A 22 -0.97 -5.38 -9.31
CA THR A 22 -0.42 -6.47 -8.48
C THR A 22 0.04 -5.93 -7.14
N PRO A 23 -0.40 -6.53 -6.02
CA PRO A 23 -0.01 -6.09 -4.68
C PRO A 23 1.52 -6.09 -4.49
N ARG A 24 2.02 -5.07 -3.81
CA ARG A 24 3.44 -4.88 -3.47
C ARG A 24 3.58 -4.10 -2.16
N SER A 25 4.79 -4.01 -1.64
CA SER A 25 5.08 -3.05 -0.58
C SER A 25 4.88 -1.62 -1.08
N PRO A 26 4.20 -0.75 -0.31
CA PRO A 26 4.03 0.64 -0.71
C PRO A 26 5.38 1.35 -0.85
N MET A 27 5.62 1.93 -2.02
CA MET A 27 6.80 2.73 -2.32
C MET A 27 6.39 3.96 -3.09
N VAL A 28 6.85 5.12 -2.66
CA VAL A 28 6.69 6.38 -3.37
C VAL A 28 8.08 6.84 -3.82
N PRO A 29 8.29 7.05 -5.11
CA PRO A 29 9.60 7.43 -5.59
C PRO A 29 9.93 8.91 -5.32
N PHE A 30 11.21 9.21 -5.37
CA PHE A 30 11.80 10.55 -5.28
C PHE A 30 12.66 10.81 -6.52
N PRO A 31 12.86 12.08 -6.90
CA PRO A 31 13.70 12.43 -8.04
C PRO A 31 15.20 12.20 -7.78
N ASN A 32 15.61 12.11 -6.53
CA ASN A 32 17.01 11.90 -6.18
C ASN A 32 17.17 10.90 -5.01
N PRO A 33 18.34 10.23 -4.93
CA PRO A 33 18.58 9.19 -3.94
C PRO A 33 18.70 9.69 -2.49
N ASP A 34 19.19 10.91 -2.27
CA ASP A 34 19.35 11.46 -0.91
C ASP A 34 18.00 11.75 -0.27
N ASP A 35 17.06 12.32 -1.02
CA ASP A 35 15.69 12.54 -0.56
C ASP A 35 14.98 11.21 -0.29
N ALA A 36 15.13 10.22 -1.17
CA ALA A 36 14.59 8.87 -0.94
C ALA A 36 15.13 8.25 0.36
N ARG A 37 16.42 8.46 0.67
CA ARG A 37 17.09 7.93 1.86
C ARG A 37 16.63 8.61 3.15
N THR A 38 16.44 9.93 3.14
CA THR A 38 16.34 10.75 4.34
C THR A 38 14.93 11.24 4.67
N ARG A 39 14.02 11.24 3.70
CA ARG A 39 12.69 11.84 3.85
C ARG A 39 11.58 10.79 3.88
N GLY A 40 10.46 11.12 4.51
CA GLY A 40 9.23 10.35 4.42
C GLY A 40 8.53 10.53 3.08
N ARG A 41 7.71 9.57 2.67
CA ARG A 41 6.96 9.59 1.39
C ARG A 41 6.16 10.87 1.18
N GLU A 42 5.67 11.46 2.27
CA GLU A 42 4.85 12.69 2.26
C GLU A 42 5.63 13.92 1.77
N SER A 43 6.96 13.84 1.76
CA SER A 43 7.85 14.91 1.25
C SER A 43 8.23 14.72 -0.20
N SER A 44 7.84 13.63 -0.84
CA SER A 44 8.09 13.44 -2.26
C SER A 44 7.28 14.45 -3.08
N PRO A 45 7.87 15.10 -4.08
CA PRO A 45 7.12 15.93 -5.02
C PRO A 45 6.13 15.11 -5.86
N TRP A 46 6.23 13.80 -5.81
CA TRP A 46 5.37 12.84 -6.50
C TRP A 46 4.38 12.15 -5.56
N PHE A 47 4.04 12.77 -4.44
CA PHE A 47 3.04 12.30 -3.48
C PHE A 47 1.96 13.38 -3.28
N LEU A 48 0.70 12.96 -3.29
CA LEU A 48 -0.44 13.81 -2.98
C LEU A 48 -1.40 13.06 -2.06
N SER A 49 -1.53 13.54 -0.80
CA SER A 49 -2.49 12.98 0.15
C SER A 49 -3.92 13.33 -0.25
N LEU A 50 -4.80 12.34 -0.19
CA LEU A 50 -6.24 12.51 -0.29
C LEU A 50 -6.94 12.28 1.06
N ASN A 51 -6.20 12.22 2.16
CA ASN A 51 -6.76 12.18 3.52
C ASN A 51 -7.44 13.51 3.87
N GLY A 52 -8.38 13.46 4.81
CA GLY A 52 -9.12 14.61 5.32
C GLY A 52 -10.61 14.51 5.03
N THR A 53 -11.27 15.64 4.91
CA THR A 53 -12.73 15.70 4.77
C THR A 53 -13.18 15.32 3.37
N TRP A 54 -14.07 14.35 3.28
CA TRP A 54 -14.78 13.92 2.07
C TRP A 54 -16.29 14.13 2.24
N ARG A 55 -17.04 13.87 1.18
CA ARG A 55 -18.48 13.74 1.24
C ARG A 55 -18.90 12.28 1.14
N ILE A 56 -19.98 11.91 1.84
CA ILE A 56 -20.56 10.57 1.77
C ILE A 56 -22.08 10.64 1.57
N ASN A 57 -22.59 9.78 0.70
CA ASN A 57 -24.01 9.48 0.56
C ASN A 57 -24.23 8.02 0.91
N MET A 58 -25.14 7.74 1.84
CA MET A 58 -25.43 6.37 2.29
C MET A 58 -26.70 5.84 1.64
N PHE A 59 -26.67 4.55 1.28
CA PHE A 59 -27.76 3.80 0.67
C PHE A 59 -27.94 2.47 1.41
N ASP A 60 -29.17 1.93 1.41
CA ASP A 60 -29.48 0.67 2.09
C ASP A 60 -28.86 -0.55 1.40
N LYS A 61 -28.61 -0.44 0.09
CA LYS A 61 -27.96 -1.46 -0.74
C LYS A 61 -27.33 -0.84 -2.00
N PRO A 62 -26.38 -1.55 -2.64
CA PRO A 62 -25.67 -1.02 -3.82
C PRO A 62 -26.59 -0.75 -5.01
N GLU A 63 -27.71 -1.48 -5.17
CA GLU A 63 -28.64 -1.25 -6.26
C GLU A 63 -29.41 0.08 -6.15
N ASP A 64 -29.43 0.70 -4.99
CA ASP A 64 -30.09 1.99 -4.74
C ASP A 64 -29.17 3.18 -5.06
N VAL A 65 -27.89 2.93 -5.39
CA VAL A 65 -26.92 3.98 -5.77
C VAL A 65 -27.31 4.56 -7.13
N PRO A 66 -27.64 5.86 -7.21
CA PRO A 66 -27.92 6.51 -8.49
C PRO A 66 -26.66 6.49 -9.40
N THR A 67 -26.82 6.02 -10.63
CA THR A 67 -25.69 5.91 -11.57
C THR A 67 -25.00 7.26 -11.82
N GLU A 68 -25.78 8.34 -11.87
CA GLU A 68 -25.30 9.70 -12.04
C GLU A 68 -24.41 10.18 -10.87
N LEU A 69 -24.51 9.59 -9.70
CA LEU A 69 -23.67 9.92 -8.57
C LEU A 69 -22.22 9.44 -8.76
N VAL A 70 -22.01 8.40 -9.54
CA VAL A 70 -20.68 7.81 -9.77
C VAL A 70 -20.15 8.05 -11.18
N LEU A 71 -21.04 8.12 -12.19
CA LEU A 71 -20.67 8.30 -13.61
C LEU A 71 -20.94 9.72 -14.12
N GLY A 72 -21.53 10.62 -13.31
CA GLY A 72 -21.97 11.93 -13.75
C GLY A 72 -23.26 11.89 -14.59
N ALA A 73 -23.88 13.05 -14.79
CA ALA A 73 -25.20 13.18 -15.43
C ALA A 73 -25.25 12.71 -16.90
N ALA A 74 -24.11 12.61 -17.57
CA ALA A 74 -24.02 12.21 -18.98
C ALA A 74 -23.55 10.76 -19.20
N GLY A 75 -23.20 10.02 -18.13
CA GLY A 75 -22.70 8.64 -18.26
C GLY A 75 -21.42 8.50 -19.08
N GLY A 76 -20.62 9.52 -19.12
CA GLY A 76 -19.37 9.55 -19.87
C GLY A 76 -18.52 10.80 -19.54
N PRO A 77 -17.28 10.87 -20.01
CA PRO A 77 -16.29 11.86 -19.63
C PRO A 77 -16.57 13.28 -20.15
N ASP A 78 -17.83 13.68 -20.34
CA ASP A 78 -18.15 15.00 -20.84
C ASP A 78 -18.16 16.02 -19.69
N VAL A 79 -17.05 16.69 -19.58
CA VAL A 79 -16.56 17.52 -18.50
C VAL A 79 -17.32 18.84 -18.31
N ALA A 80 -18.19 19.19 -19.25
CA ALA A 80 -19.06 20.38 -19.18
C ALA A 80 -20.20 20.21 -18.12
N ALA A 81 -20.44 18.98 -17.64
CA ALA A 81 -21.37 18.70 -16.56
C ALA A 81 -20.74 18.73 -15.15
N ALA A 82 -19.47 19.11 -15.02
CA ALA A 82 -18.80 19.24 -13.72
C ALA A 82 -19.51 20.23 -12.78
N ASP A 83 -20.19 21.24 -13.31
CA ASP A 83 -21.03 22.14 -12.50
C ASP A 83 -22.33 21.47 -11.99
N ALA A 84 -22.78 20.40 -12.62
CA ALA A 84 -23.94 19.62 -12.17
C ALA A 84 -23.56 18.51 -11.18
N TRP A 85 -22.30 18.09 -11.19
CA TRP A 85 -21.71 17.17 -10.21
C TRP A 85 -20.97 17.96 -9.11
N ALA A 86 -21.54 19.10 -8.69
CA ALA A 86 -21.03 19.79 -7.53
C ALA A 86 -21.12 18.83 -6.33
N PRO A 87 -20.02 18.48 -5.66
CA PRO A 87 -20.04 17.74 -4.42
C PRO A 87 -20.76 18.63 -3.38
N GLY A 88 -22.08 18.56 -3.32
CA GLY A 88 -22.82 19.50 -2.49
C GLY A 88 -24.32 19.26 -2.37
N SER A 89 -24.95 18.61 -3.31
CA SER A 89 -26.40 18.39 -3.19
C SER A 89 -26.69 17.08 -2.45
N GLY A 90 -26.63 17.10 -1.10
CA GLY A 90 -27.22 16.10 -0.25
C GLY A 90 -26.30 15.20 0.57
N GLY A 91 -25.00 15.09 0.32
CA GLY A 91 -24.07 14.25 1.09
C GLY A 91 -23.64 14.88 2.42
N SER A 92 -23.36 14.04 3.43
CA SER A 92 -22.79 14.46 4.71
C SER A 92 -21.28 14.52 4.64
N SER A 93 -20.65 15.28 5.57
CA SER A 93 -19.20 15.31 5.74
C SER A 93 -18.73 14.05 6.44
N ILE A 94 -17.60 13.50 6.02
CA ILE A 94 -16.93 12.36 6.64
C ILE A 94 -15.42 12.51 6.56
N GLU A 95 -14.72 12.07 7.61
CA GLU A 95 -13.24 12.06 7.64
C GLU A 95 -12.69 10.76 7.06
N VAL A 96 -11.67 10.88 6.21
CA VAL A 96 -10.89 9.79 5.62
C VAL A 96 -9.40 10.00 5.98
N PRO A 97 -8.72 9.00 6.56
CA PRO A 97 -9.22 7.70 6.93
C PRO A 97 -10.21 7.72 8.10
N GLY A 98 -11.20 6.84 8.03
CA GLY A 98 -12.18 6.70 9.10
C GLY A 98 -13.19 5.60 8.82
N ASN A 99 -13.62 4.90 9.88
CA ASN A 99 -14.77 4.03 9.78
C ASN A 99 -16.06 4.86 9.76
N TRP A 100 -16.96 4.63 8.82
CA TRP A 100 -18.24 5.36 8.81
C TRP A 100 -19.11 5.03 10.03
N THR A 101 -18.97 3.80 10.57
CA THR A 101 -19.68 3.32 11.75
C THR A 101 -19.30 4.04 13.05
N THR A 102 -18.15 4.70 13.12
CA THR A 102 -17.73 5.56 14.24
C THR A 102 -18.05 7.04 14.01
N GLN A 103 -18.55 7.40 12.82
CA GLN A 103 -18.84 8.78 12.41
C GLN A 103 -20.36 9.04 12.25
N GLY A 104 -21.19 8.15 12.81
CA GLY A 104 -22.65 8.36 12.83
C GLY A 104 -23.39 7.74 11.65
N PHE A 105 -22.73 7.00 10.79
CA PHE A 105 -23.34 6.29 9.67
C PHE A 105 -23.37 4.80 9.98
N ASP A 106 -24.56 4.15 9.83
CA ASP A 106 -24.72 2.73 10.10
C ASP A 106 -24.31 2.35 11.56
N LYS A 107 -24.07 1.06 11.85
CA LYS A 107 -23.74 0.55 13.19
C LYS A 107 -22.62 -0.47 13.15
N PRO A 108 -21.66 -0.41 14.09
CA PRO A 108 -20.69 -1.48 14.26
C PRO A 108 -21.39 -2.73 14.80
N HIS A 109 -20.92 -3.92 14.39
CA HIS A 109 -21.37 -5.20 14.94
C HIS A 109 -20.19 -5.93 15.57
N TYR A 110 -20.45 -6.63 16.66
CA TYR A 110 -19.52 -7.58 17.25
C TYR A 110 -20.21 -8.92 17.46
N THR A 111 -19.69 -9.95 16.86
CA THR A 111 -20.29 -11.30 16.85
C THR A 111 -19.30 -12.41 17.21
N ASN A 112 -18.11 -12.06 17.68
CA ASN A 112 -17.01 -13.02 17.80
C ASN A 112 -16.80 -13.73 16.46
N VAL A 113 -16.44 -14.98 16.40
CA VAL A 113 -16.22 -15.80 15.18
C VAL A 113 -17.53 -16.32 14.56
N ILE A 114 -18.58 -15.54 14.60
CA ILE A 114 -19.91 -15.89 14.05
C ILE A 114 -20.34 -14.79 13.07
N MET A 115 -20.67 -15.17 11.82
CA MET A 115 -21.19 -14.20 10.86
C MET A 115 -22.42 -13.48 11.41
N PRO A 116 -22.52 -12.14 11.24
CA PRO A 116 -23.66 -11.36 11.73
C PRO A 116 -24.96 -11.58 10.96
N PHE A 117 -24.96 -12.49 9.99
CA PHE A 117 -26.12 -12.86 9.18
C PHE A 117 -26.14 -14.38 8.87
N PRO A 118 -27.32 -14.98 8.62
CA PRO A 118 -27.48 -16.43 8.51
C PRO A 118 -27.16 -16.99 7.12
N HIS A 119 -26.63 -16.20 6.19
CA HIS A 119 -26.36 -16.63 4.81
C HIS A 119 -25.16 -17.56 4.76
N LYS A 120 -25.10 -18.36 3.71
CA LYS A 120 -23.98 -19.26 3.42
C LYS A 120 -23.12 -18.66 2.29
N PRO A 121 -21.78 -18.83 2.34
CA PRO A 121 -20.93 -18.39 1.25
C PRO A 121 -21.40 -18.92 -0.12
N PRO A 122 -21.38 -18.10 -1.19
CA PRO A 122 -20.96 -16.69 -1.25
C PRO A 122 -22.10 -15.68 -1.01
N GLN A 123 -23.28 -16.12 -0.56
CA GLN A 123 -24.48 -15.28 -0.43
C GLN A 123 -24.34 -14.28 0.72
N ILE A 124 -24.74 -13.04 0.47
CA ILE A 124 -24.71 -11.95 1.43
C ILE A 124 -26.13 -11.40 1.65
N PRO A 125 -26.37 -10.60 2.72
CA PRO A 125 -27.69 -9.99 2.95
C PRO A 125 -28.14 -9.10 1.79
N ALA A 126 -29.45 -9.04 1.59
CA ALA A 126 -30.05 -8.10 0.64
C ALA A 126 -29.95 -6.65 1.14
N GLU A 127 -30.06 -6.42 2.46
CA GLU A 127 -29.71 -5.17 3.11
C GLU A 127 -28.18 -5.12 3.26
N ASN A 128 -27.56 -4.21 2.52
CA ASN A 128 -26.11 -4.15 2.41
C ASN A 128 -25.66 -2.70 2.32
N PRO A 129 -25.52 -2.01 3.46
CA PRO A 129 -25.19 -0.59 3.50
C PRO A 129 -24.06 -0.24 2.56
N THR A 130 -24.30 0.76 1.71
CA THR A 130 -23.37 1.20 0.69
C THR A 130 -23.14 2.70 0.80
N GLY A 131 -21.88 3.11 0.91
CA GLY A 131 -21.48 4.51 1.00
C GLY A 131 -20.77 4.96 -0.27
N VAL A 132 -21.27 6.01 -0.92
CA VAL A 132 -20.56 6.67 -2.02
C VAL A 132 -19.79 7.85 -1.46
N TYR A 133 -18.48 7.72 -1.40
CA TYR A 133 -17.53 8.75 -1.03
C TYR A 133 -17.17 9.59 -2.25
N THR A 134 -17.10 10.91 -2.09
CA THR A 134 -16.70 11.80 -3.19
C THR A 134 -15.71 12.86 -2.70
N ARG A 135 -14.76 13.22 -3.57
CA ARG A 135 -13.75 14.25 -3.33
C ARG A 135 -13.18 14.79 -4.63
N SER A 136 -13.01 16.12 -4.69
CA SER A 136 -12.24 16.77 -5.75
C SER A 136 -10.76 16.85 -5.34
N PHE A 137 -9.86 16.80 -6.32
CA PHE A 137 -8.43 17.04 -6.14
C PHE A 137 -7.83 17.75 -7.34
N GLU A 138 -6.79 18.54 -7.08
CA GLU A 138 -6.02 19.21 -8.14
C GLU A 138 -4.82 18.35 -8.55
N MET A 139 -4.66 18.14 -9.85
CA MET A 139 -3.49 17.44 -10.38
C MET A 139 -2.29 18.40 -10.38
N PRO A 140 -1.16 18.05 -9.71
CA PRO A 140 0.05 18.86 -9.78
C PRO A 140 0.55 19.00 -11.23
N VAL A 141 0.89 20.21 -11.63
CA VAL A 141 1.37 20.50 -13.01
C VAL A 141 2.67 19.72 -13.30
N GLU A 142 3.48 19.50 -12.27
CA GLU A 142 4.75 18.76 -12.36
C GLU A 142 4.56 17.26 -12.64
N TRP A 143 3.32 16.78 -12.61
CA TRP A 143 2.99 15.38 -12.92
C TRP A 143 2.55 15.17 -14.39
N GLU A 144 2.57 16.24 -15.20
CA GLU A 144 2.30 16.10 -16.63
C GLU A 144 3.22 15.07 -17.29
N GLY A 145 2.64 14.16 -18.07
CA GLY A 145 3.37 13.07 -18.73
C GLY A 145 3.75 11.90 -17.79
N ARG A 146 3.53 12.00 -16.48
CA ARG A 146 3.81 10.91 -15.55
C ARG A 146 2.67 9.90 -15.47
N ARG A 147 3.03 8.68 -15.08
CA ARG A 147 2.07 7.67 -14.65
C ARG A 147 1.55 8.03 -13.27
N VAL A 148 0.24 8.01 -13.09
CA VAL A 148 -0.43 8.36 -11.82
C VAL A 148 -1.17 7.15 -11.26
N VAL A 149 -0.89 6.83 -10.01
CA VAL A 149 -1.49 5.71 -9.30
C VAL A 149 -2.23 6.20 -8.07
N ILE A 150 -3.46 5.70 -7.85
CA ILE A 150 -4.19 5.89 -6.60
C ILE A 150 -3.97 4.68 -5.69
N HIS A 151 -3.68 4.97 -4.42
CA HIS A 151 -3.48 3.98 -3.36
C HIS A 151 -4.57 4.09 -2.31
N PHE A 152 -5.20 2.96 -1.98
CA PHE A 152 -6.08 2.78 -0.84
C PHE A 152 -5.41 1.84 0.15
N GLY A 153 -5.09 2.31 1.34
CA GLY A 153 -4.41 1.50 2.37
C GLY A 153 -5.30 0.43 3.02
N GLY A 154 -6.61 0.65 3.03
CA GLY A 154 -7.60 -0.30 3.54
C GLY A 154 -9.02 0.23 3.44
N VAL A 155 -9.92 -0.56 2.85
CA VAL A 155 -11.35 -0.26 2.68
C VAL A 155 -12.16 -1.51 2.97
N GLU A 156 -13.14 -1.45 3.83
CA GLU A 156 -13.95 -2.60 4.26
C GLU A 156 -15.36 -2.49 3.67
N SER A 157 -15.86 -3.51 2.91
CA SER A 157 -15.24 -4.77 2.48
C SER A 157 -14.91 -4.81 0.99
N ALA A 158 -15.74 -4.23 0.12
CA ALA A 158 -15.58 -4.21 -1.33
C ALA A 158 -15.85 -2.80 -1.86
N TYR A 159 -15.21 -2.41 -2.94
CA TYR A 159 -15.42 -1.08 -3.49
C TYR A 159 -15.11 -0.94 -4.97
N PHE A 160 -15.81 -0.01 -5.60
CA PHE A 160 -15.54 0.48 -6.95
C PHE A 160 -14.88 1.86 -6.88
N VAL A 161 -14.00 2.14 -7.81
CA VAL A 161 -13.29 3.41 -7.96
C VAL A 161 -13.69 4.05 -9.28
N TYR A 162 -14.03 5.35 -9.23
CA TYR A 162 -14.38 6.15 -10.40
C TYR A 162 -13.58 7.45 -10.38
N VAL A 163 -13.07 7.85 -11.52
CA VAL A 163 -12.38 9.13 -11.73
C VAL A 163 -13.02 9.85 -12.91
N ASN A 164 -13.43 11.09 -12.71
CA ASN A 164 -14.08 11.92 -13.74
C ASN A 164 -15.25 11.22 -14.44
N GLY A 165 -16.09 10.50 -13.67
CA GLY A 165 -17.24 9.77 -14.18
C GLY A 165 -16.92 8.49 -14.95
N SER A 166 -15.68 8.04 -14.95
CA SER A 166 -15.25 6.78 -15.56
C SER A 166 -14.93 5.74 -14.52
N GLU A 167 -15.43 4.51 -14.69
CA GLU A 167 -15.05 3.38 -13.83
C GLU A 167 -13.60 3.00 -14.07
N VAL A 168 -12.81 3.05 -12.99
CA VAL A 168 -11.40 2.67 -12.98
C VAL A 168 -11.25 1.18 -12.69
N GLY A 169 -11.92 0.70 -11.63
CA GLY A 169 -11.80 -0.68 -11.21
C GLY A 169 -12.58 -1.03 -9.96
N PHE A 170 -12.38 -2.26 -9.50
CA PHE A 170 -13.06 -2.89 -8.36
C PHE A 170 -12.07 -3.73 -7.57
N THR A 171 -12.29 -3.87 -6.26
CA THR A 171 -11.57 -4.85 -5.45
C THR A 171 -12.32 -5.24 -4.19
N LYS A 172 -11.97 -6.41 -3.65
CA LYS A 172 -12.31 -6.93 -2.32
C LYS A 172 -11.02 -7.15 -1.53
N GLY A 173 -11.14 -7.30 -0.21
CA GLY A 173 -9.99 -7.55 0.66
C GLY A 173 -9.71 -6.36 1.56
N SER A 174 -10.39 -6.34 2.71
CA SER A 174 -10.41 -5.20 3.63
C SER A 174 -9.08 -4.89 4.28
N ARG A 175 -8.18 -5.90 4.39
CA ARG A 175 -6.95 -5.79 5.18
C ARG A 175 -5.71 -5.49 4.35
N THR A 176 -5.82 -5.54 3.03
CA THR A 176 -4.71 -5.33 2.11
C THR A 176 -4.89 -4.03 1.35
N ALA A 177 -3.78 -3.34 1.10
CA ALA A 177 -3.80 -2.17 0.23
C ALA A 177 -4.14 -2.56 -1.22
N ALA A 178 -4.79 -1.63 -1.92
CA ALA A 178 -5.05 -1.77 -3.35
C ALA A 178 -4.63 -0.51 -4.10
N GLU A 179 -4.06 -0.71 -5.27
CA GLU A 179 -3.60 0.35 -6.16
C GLU A 179 -4.27 0.23 -7.53
N PHE A 180 -4.57 1.38 -8.12
CA PHE A 180 -5.13 1.46 -9.48
C PHE A 180 -4.37 2.51 -10.29
N ASP A 181 -4.07 2.18 -11.53
CA ASP A 181 -3.55 3.14 -12.49
C ASP A 181 -4.68 4.05 -12.99
N ILE A 182 -4.56 5.32 -12.69
CA ILE A 182 -5.55 6.33 -13.08
C ILE A 182 -5.05 7.27 -14.16
N THR A 183 -3.88 7.03 -14.73
CA THR A 183 -3.22 7.92 -15.69
C THR A 183 -4.14 8.37 -16.82
N ARG A 184 -4.86 7.46 -17.43
CA ARG A 184 -5.76 7.76 -18.56
C ARG A 184 -7.08 8.43 -18.16
N TYR A 185 -7.37 8.49 -16.84
CA TYR A 185 -8.63 9.03 -16.34
C TYR A 185 -8.49 10.43 -15.76
N VAL A 186 -7.26 10.85 -15.45
CA VAL A 186 -6.97 12.17 -14.90
C VAL A 186 -6.64 13.19 -15.98
N ARG A 187 -6.80 14.46 -15.65
CA ARG A 187 -6.50 15.62 -16.50
C ARG A 187 -5.81 16.71 -15.71
N ALA A 188 -5.23 17.68 -16.39
CA ALA A 188 -4.70 18.90 -15.75
C ALA A 188 -5.82 19.65 -15.00
N GLY A 189 -5.49 20.23 -13.85
CA GLY A 189 -6.44 20.93 -12.99
C GLY A 189 -7.30 20.01 -12.15
N THR A 190 -8.55 20.39 -11.93
CA THR A 190 -9.49 19.71 -11.04
C THR A 190 -9.95 18.36 -11.59
N ASN A 191 -9.88 17.35 -10.75
CA ASN A 191 -10.38 16.00 -11.01
C ASN A 191 -11.33 15.57 -9.90
N GLU A 192 -12.29 14.72 -10.25
CA GLU A 192 -13.31 14.21 -9.36
C GLU A 192 -13.10 12.71 -9.12
N LEU A 193 -13.09 12.33 -7.84
CA LEU A 193 -12.98 10.95 -7.38
C LEU A 193 -14.27 10.55 -6.70
N ALA A 194 -14.84 9.41 -7.10
CA ALA A 194 -15.88 8.73 -6.36
C ALA A 194 -15.44 7.31 -5.99
N VAL A 195 -15.78 6.88 -4.77
CA VAL A 195 -15.51 5.53 -4.28
C VAL A 195 -16.80 4.98 -3.71
N GLU A 196 -17.34 3.95 -4.35
CA GLU A 196 -18.54 3.25 -3.91
C GLU A 196 -18.13 2.08 -3.03
N VAL A 197 -18.32 2.20 -1.72
CA VAL A 197 -17.92 1.22 -0.71
C VAL A 197 -19.12 0.40 -0.27
N ILE A 198 -19.02 -0.92 -0.38
CA ILE A 198 -20.08 -1.88 -0.06
C ILE A 198 -19.67 -2.65 1.20
N ARG A 199 -20.55 -2.68 2.19
CA ARG A 199 -20.26 -3.24 3.51
C ARG A 199 -20.00 -4.74 3.50
N TRP A 200 -20.84 -5.51 2.79
CA TRP A 200 -20.76 -6.96 2.78
C TRP A 200 -20.43 -7.49 1.41
N SER A 201 -19.52 -8.43 1.37
CA SER A 201 -19.17 -9.21 0.18
C SER A 201 -18.88 -10.66 0.58
N ASP A 202 -18.72 -11.54 -0.39
CA ASP A 202 -18.25 -12.90 -0.14
C ASP A 202 -16.89 -12.94 0.59
N GLY A 203 -16.05 -11.90 0.42
CA GLY A 203 -14.83 -11.70 1.19
C GLY A 203 -15.06 -11.60 2.69
N SER A 204 -16.24 -11.12 3.13
CA SER A 204 -16.57 -11.01 4.54
C SER A 204 -16.51 -12.36 5.26
N PHE A 205 -16.83 -13.47 4.59
CA PHE A 205 -16.76 -14.80 5.20
C PHE A 205 -15.34 -15.24 5.56
N ILE A 206 -14.34 -14.85 4.78
CA ILE A 206 -12.93 -15.18 5.07
C ILE A 206 -12.28 -14.11 5.97
N GLU A 207 -12.92 -12.99 6.17
CA GLU A 207 -12.52 -11.91 7.07
C GLU A 207 -13.25 -11.98 8.43
N ASP A 208 -14.04 -13.04 8.66
CA ASP A 208 -14.68 -13.30 9.95
C ASP A 208 -13.63 -13.67 10.99
N GLN A 209 -13.48 -12.76 11.96
CA GLN A 209 -12.48 -12.83 13.01
C GLN A 209 -13.09 -12.30 14.30
N ASP A 210 -12.50 -12.64 15.46
CA ASP A 210 -12.91 -12.11 16.75
C ASP A 210 -12.58 -10.61 16.84
N HIS A 211 -13.33 -9.82 16.08
CA HIS A 211 -13.10 -8.39 15.88
C HIS A 211 -14.42 -7.69 15.52
N TRP A 212 -14.50 -6.38 15.78
CA TRP A 212 -15.63 -5.57 15.35
C TRP A 212 -15.75 -5.53 13.83
N TRP A 213 -16.96 -5.75 13.34
CA TRP A 213 -17.35 -5.45 11.97
C TRP A 213 -17.57 -3.94 11.83
N MET A 214 -16.73 -3.34 11.04
CA MET A 214 -16.75 -1.92 10.71
C MET A 214 -17.03 -1.76 9.22
N ALA A 215 -16.92 -0.55 8.70
CA ALA A 215 -16.95 -0.30 7.27
C ALA A 215 -16.36 1.08 6.96
N GLY A 216 -16.04 1.32 5.70
CA GLY A 216 -15.52 2.60 5.22
C GLY A 216 -14.06 2.55 4.79
N ILE A 217 -13.53 3.71 4.44
CA ILE A 217 -12.13 3.92 4.03
C ILE A 217 -11.33 4.24 5.29
N TYR A 218 -10.76 3.22 5.93
CA TYR A 218 -10.20 3.34 7.28
C TYR A 218 -8.67 3.47 7.34
N ARG A 219 -8.00 3.46 6.18
CA ARG A 219 -6.56 3.76 6.04
C ARG A 219 -6.33 4.80 4.97
N ASP A 220 -5.10 5.29 4.89
CA ASP A 220 -4.69 6.38 3.99
C ASP A 220 -5.15 6.17 2.55
N VAL A 221 -5.55 7.28 1.94
CA VAL A 221 -5.74 7.41 0.49
C VAL A 221 -4.78 8.46 -0.02
N TYR A 222 -4.02 8.12 -1.06
CA TYR A 222 -3.10 9.07 -1.68
C TYR A 222 -2.87 8.74 -3.16
N LEU A 223 -2.43 9.74 -3.89
CA LEU A 223 -1.88 9.58 -5.23
C LEU A 223 -0.37 9.60 -5.16
N TYR A 224 0.26 8.91 -6.07
CA TYR A 224 1.66 9.09 -6.37
C TYR A 224 1.92 9.00 -7.86
N ALA A 225 2.98 9.68 -8.31
CA ALA A 225 3.41 9.65 -9.69
C ALA A 225 4.76 8.92 -9.82
N THR A 226 4.92 8.23 -10.95
CA THR A 226 6.17 7.54 -11.33
C THR A 226 6.61 7.99 -12.72
N ALA A 227 7.74 7.53 -13.19
CA ALA A 227 8.04 7.53 -14.62
C ALA A 227 6.92 6.82 -15.39
N ASN A 228 6.72 7.17 -16.65
CA ASN A 228 5.63 6.63 -17.46
C ASN A 228 6.16 5.54 -18.42
N PRO A 229 5.87 4.26 -18.16
CA PRO A 229 6.34 3.18 -19.04
C PRO A 229 5.80 3.24 -20.47
N ALA A 230 4.65 3.91 -20.67
CA ALA A 230 4.04 4.02 -21.99
C ALA A 230 4.81 4.94 -22.95
N ASP A 231 5.68 5.83 -22.46
CA ASP A 231 6.57 6.67 -23.28
C ASP A 231 8.00 6.11 -23.43
N GLY A 232 8.21 4.87 -22.98
CA GLY A 232 9.49 4.18 -23.04
C GLY A 232 10.39 4.39 -21.81
N THR A 233 9.95 5.18 -20.81
CA THR A 233 10.71 5.39 -19.57
C THR A 233 10.22 4.39 -18.51
N PRO A 234 11.03 3.37 -18.16
CA PRO A 234 10.61 2.38 -17.19
C PRO A 234 10.40 2.97 -15.79
N THR A 235 9.71 2.23 -14.91
CA THR A 235 9.55 2.59 -13.51
C THR A 235 9.87 1.40 -12.60
N ILE A 236 10.31 1.66 -11.37
CA ILE A 236 10.49 0.65 -10.34
C ILE A 236 9.10 0.19 -9.86
N ARG A 237 8.72 -1.02 -10.26
CA ARG A 237 7.42 -1.59 -9.88
C ARG A 237 7.43 -2.16 -8.47
N ASP A 238 8.44 -2.94 -8.15
CA ASP A 238 8.59 -3.58 -6.84
C ASP A 238 10.05 -3.79 -6.49
N ALA A 239 10.34 -3.92 -5.20
CA ALA A 239 11.65 -4.28 -4.71
C ALA A 239 11.54 -5.19 -3.47
N PHE A 240 12.21 -6.32 -3.52
CA PHE A 240 12.33 -7.25 -2.43
C PHE A 240 13.77 -7.34 -1.95
N LEU A 241 14.02 -6.95 -0.70
CA LEU A 241 15.34 -6.95 -0.08
C LEU A 241 15.38 -7.94 1.08
N ARG A 242 16.47 -8.73 1.15
CA ARG A 242 16.72 -9.65 2.25
C ARG A 242 18.18 -9.61 2.66
N GLY A 243 18.42 -9.35 3.95
CA GLY A 243 19.75 -9.47 4.56
C GLY A 243 20.00 -10.88 5.07
N GLU A 244 21.04 -11.53 4.61
CA GLU A 244 21.46 -12.88 5.01
C GLU A 244 22.83 -12.85 5.69
N VAL A 245 23.02 -13.64 6.75
CA VAL A 245 24.31 -13.87 7.37
C VAL A 245 25.06 -14.93 6.56
N ASP A 246 26.29 -14.62 6.12
CA ASP A 246 27.12 -15.48 5.27
C ASP A 246 28.43 -15.91 5.93
N GLY A 247 28.77 -15.32 7.08
CA GLY A 247 30.01 -15.58 7.82
C GLY A 247 29.76 -15.97 9.28
N GLU A 248 30.87 -16.16 10.01
CA GLU A 248 30.82 -16.37 11.46
C GLU A 248 30.32 -15.11 12.17
N ILE A 249 29.51 -15.31 13.21
CA ILE A 249 28.98 -14.22 14.05
C ILE A 249 30.01 -13.93 15.15
N PHE A 250 30.41 -12.68 15.26
CA PHE A 250 31.36 -12.23 16.27
C PHE A 250 30.85 -11.00 17.04
N SER A 251 31.43 -10.73 18.20
CA SER A 251 31.14 -9.53 18.96
C SER A 251 31.97 -8.37 18.42
N GLY A 252 31.31 -7.31 18.00
CA GLY A 252 31.95 -6.09 17.52
C GLY A 252 31.49 -4.86 18.29
N GLU A 253 31.93 -3.70 17.87
CA GLU A 253 31.47 -2.42 18.42
C GLU A 253 29.98 -2.23 18.15
N GLY A 254 29.20 -2.04 19.18
CA GLY A 254 27.75 -1.88 19.07
C GLY A 254 26.90 -3.15 19.00
N GLY A 255 27.48 -4.36 19.12
CA GLY A 255 26.73 -5.61 19.18
C GLY A 255 27.30 -6.76 18.35
N LEU A 256 26.43 -7.68 17.94
CA LEU A 256 26.81 -8.79 17.07
C LEU A 256 27.01 -8.32 15.63
N GLN A 257 28.05 -8.80 14.98
CA GLN A 257 28.39 -8.54 13.60
C GLN A 257 28.68 -9.84 12.86
N ALA A 258 28.56 -9.80 11.53
CA ALA A 258 29.00 -10.87 10.65
C ALA A 258 29.23 -10.34 9.23
N ASP A 259 29.95 -11.08 8.42
CA ASP A 259 29.89 -10.91 6.98
C ASP A 259 28.53 -11.37 6.49
N CYS A 260 27.90 -10.55 5.65
CA CYS A 260 26.52 -10.72 5.22
C CYS A 260 26.39 -10.53 3.70
N VAL A 261 25.25 -10.94 3.18
CA VAL A 261 24.85 -10.68 1.80
C VAL A 261 23.51 -9.97 1.78
N LEU A 262 23.43 -8.84 1.10
CA LEU A 262 22.17 -8.22 0.71
C LEU A 262 21.70 -8.87 -0.58
N ARG A 263 20.61 -9.60 -0.52
CA ARG A 263 19.90 -10.06 -1.72
C ARG A 263 18.85 -9.04 -2.10
N ALA A 264 18.85 -8.66 -3.36
CA ALA A 264 17.89 -7.72 -3.91
C ALA A 264 17.26 -8.30 -5.17
N GLU A 265 15.94 -8.21 -5.26
CA GLU A 265 15.17 -8.41 -6.48
C GLU A 265 14.42 -7.11 -6.74
N VAL A 266 14.70 -6.46 -7.86
CA VAL A 266 14.07 -5.20 -8.27
C VAL A 266 13.34 -5.46 -9.56
N GLU A 267 12.04 -5.22 -9.55
CA GLU A 267 11.17 -5.38 -10.70
C GLU A 267 10.89 -4.02 -11.33
N LEU A 268 11.16 -3.94 -12.64
CA LEU A 268 10.89 -2.78 -13.46
C LEU A 268 9.70 -3.07 -14.38
N LEU A 269 8.86 -2.07 -14.61
CA LEU A 269 7.75 -2.12 -15.57
C LEU A 269 8.13 -1.36 -16.84
N PHE A 270 7.88 -2.00 -17.99
CA PHE A 270 8.03 -1.45 -19.33
C PHE A 270 6.75 -1.72 -20.12
N ASP A 271 6.15 -0.70 -20.69
CA ASP A 271 4.97 -0.81 -21.56
C ASP A 271 5.27 -0.52 -23.04
N ALA A 272 6.45 0.02 -23.31
CA ALA A 272 7.01 0.18 -24.65
C ALA A 272 8.36 -0.50 -24.75
N ASP A 273 8.86 -0.73 -25.96
CA ASP A 273 10.19 -1.33 -26.17
C ASP A 273 11.26 -0.42 -25.55
N PRO A 274 11.92 -0.84 -24.47
CA PRO A 274 12.88 0.02 -23.79
C PRO A 274 14.16 0.15 -24.62
N GLU A 275 14.76 1.33 -24.54
CA GLU A 275 16.13 1.47 -24.97
C GLU A 275 17.05 0.50 -24.18
N THR A 276 18.20 0.16 -24.75
CA THR A 276 19.20 -0.67 -24.07
C THR A 276 19.94 0.13 -23.00
N GLU A 277 20.61 -0.59 -22.06
CA GLU A 277 21.51 -0.02 -21.04
C GLU A 277 20.85 0.69 -19.85
N TRP A 278 19.57 0.53 -19.64
CA TRP A 278 18.97 0.89 -18.35
C TRP A 278 19.66 0.18 -17.20
N GLN A 279 19.81 0.87 -16.06
CA GLN A 279 20.51 0.34 -14.91
C GLN A 279 19.69 0.49 -13.62
N VAL A 280 19.88 -0.46 -12.72
CA VAL A 280 19.45 -0.36 -11.32
C VAL A 280 20.71 -0.19 -10.47
N ARG A 281 20.75 0.88 -9.68
CA ARG A 281 21.83 1.15 -8.73
C ARG A 281 21.33 0.93 -7.31
N LEU A 282 22.04 0.09 -6.57
CA LEU A 282 21.80 -0.19 -5.16
C LEU A 282 22.89 0.47 -4.32
N ASP A 283 22.49 1.27 -3.33
CA ASP A 283 23.39 1.87 -2.34
C ASP A 283 22.87 1.58 -0.94
N LEU A 284 23.75 1.10 -0.06
CA LEU A 284 23.38 0.67 1.29
C LEU A 284 24.02 1.60 2.33
N HIS A 285 23.20 2.11 3.22
CA HIS A 285 23.62 3.06 4.26
C HIS A 285 23.30 2.52 5.65
N THR A 286 24.20 2.76 6.58
CA THR A 286 23.99 2.56 8.02
C THR A 286 22.97 3.57 8.58
N ALA A 287 22.54 3.39 9.83
CA ALA A 287 21.55 4.25 10.47
C ALA A 287 22.01 5.73 10.61
N ASP A 288 23.31 5.97 10.70
CA ASP A 288 23.92 7.31 10.75
C ASP A 288 24.18 7.91 9.35
N GLY A 289 23.85 7.15 8.28
CA GLY A 289 23.94 7.59 6.90
C GLY A 289 25.28 7.32 6.20
N ALA A 290 26.25 6.68 6.86
CA ALA A 290 27.49 6.27 6.21
C ALA A 290 27.22 5.16 5.19
N SER A 291 28.01 5.10 4.12
CA SER A 291 27.93 3.99 3.16
C SER A 291 28.39 2.68 3.83
N ALA A 292 27.59 1.64 3.70
CA ALA A 292 27.90 0.29 4.14
C ALA A 292 28.53 -0.56 3.02
N LEU A 293 28.67 0.00 1.83
CA LEU A 293 29.33 -0.61 0.68
C LEU A 293 30.58 0.19 0.30
N GLU A 294 31.61 -0.47 -0.16
CA GLU A 294 32.80 0.19 -0.72
C GLU A 294 32.43 1.10 -1.91
N LYS A 295 31.49 0.65 -2.72
CA LYS A 295 30.88 1.41 -3.81
C LYS A 295 29.45 0.90 -4.09
N PRO A 296 28.55 1.75 -4.61
CA PRO A 296 27.21 1.31 -5.04
C PRO A 296 27.27 0.15 -6.03
N ARG A 297 26.33 -0.76 -5.95
CA ARG A 297 26.19 -1.88 -6.88
C ARG A 297 25.29 -1.47 -8.05
N THR A 298 25.85 -1.43 -9.25
CA THR A 298 25.11 -1.18 -10.49
C THR A 298 24.85 -2.47 -11.24
N LEU A 299 23.65 -2.63 -11.76
CA LEU A 299 23.16 -3.80 -12.49
C LEU A 299 22.54 -3.30 -13.80
N THR A 300 22.98 -3.83 -14.92
CA THR A 300 22.35 -3.58 -16.23
C THR A 300 21.06 -4.37 -16.33
N VAL A 301 20.01 -3.74 -16.82
CA VAL A 301 18.73 -4.38 -17.07
C VAL A 301 18.78 -5.11 -18.41
N ASP A 302 18.52 -6.40 -18.41
CA ASP A 302 18.41 -7.16 -19.65
C ASP A 302 17.01 -6.92 -20.24
N THR A 303 16.95 -6.13 -21.30
CA THR A 303 15.72 -5.78 -22.01
C THR A 303 15.50 -6.64 -23.26
N SER A 304 16.37 -7.62 -23.51
CA SER A 304 16.26 -8.49 -24.68
C SER A 304 14.95 -9.29 -24.65
N TYR A 305 14.09 -9.08 -25.63
CA TYR A 305 12.94 -9.93 -25.97
C TYR A 305 11.65 -9.80 -25.18
N ARG A 306 11.43 -8.84 -24.24
CA ARG A 306 10.17 -8.81 -23.47
C ARG A 306 9.68 -7.39 -23.17
N LEU A 307 8.44 -7.12 -23.52
CA LEU A 307 7.60 -6.10 -22.91
C LEU A 307 7.05 -6.62 -21.58
N GLY A 308 6.70 -5.72 -20.67
CA GLY A 308 6.11 -6.05 -19.38
C GLY A 308 7.09 -5.85 -18.23
N SER A 309 7.22 -6.82 -17.32
CA SER A 309 8.08 -6.67 -16.15
C SER A 309 9.43 -7.37 -16.30
N HIS A 310 10.48 -6.71 -15.88
CA HIS A 310 11.86 -7.22 -15.84
C HIS A 310 12.35 -7.23 -14.41
N THR A 311 12.92 -8.34 -13.96
CA THR A 311 13.47 -8.46 -12.60
C THR A 311 14.99 -8.53 -12.65
N VAL A 312 15.64 -7.55 -12.04
CA VAL A 312 17.08 -7.56 -11.81
C VAL A 312 17.38 -8.15 -10.44
N ARG A 313 18.36 -9.04 -10.37
CA ARG A 313 18.74 -9.72 -9.13
C ARG A 313 20.20 -9.43 -8.78
N ALA A 314 20.44 -9.18 -7.48
CA ALA A 314 21.77 -8.98 -6.95
C ALA A 314 21.99 -9.78 -5.66
N ALA A 315 23.25 -10.19 -5.47
CA ALA A 315 23.79 -10.60 -4.19
C ALA A 315 24.99 -9.69 -3.91
N VAL A 316 24.86 -8.82 -2.92
CA VAL A 316 25.84 -7.77 -2.61
C VAL A 316 26.50 -8.11 -1.27
N PRO A 317 27.81 -8.43 -1.23
CA PRO A 317 28.53 -8.65 0.02
C PRO A 317 28.55 -7.39 0.88
N VAL A 318 28.35 -7.57 2.19
CA VAL A 318 28.39 -6.51 3.22
C VAL A 318 29.29 -6.99 4.34
N ALA A 319 30.48 -6.44 4.44
CA ALA A 319 31.46 -6.83 5.43
C ALA A 319 31.08 -6.34 6.84
N ALA A 320 31.28 -7.17 7.86
CA ALA A 320 31.11 -6.84 9.27
C ALA A 320 29.77 -6.11 9.57
N ALA A 321 28.67 -6.53 8.94
CA ALA A 321 27.37 -5.90 9.14
C ALA A 321 26.88 -6.09 10.58
N ALA A 322 26.35 -5.01 11.19
CA ALA A 322 25.70 -5.06 12.47
C ALA A 322 24.39 -5.86 12.35
N LEU A 323 24.27 -6.91 13.16
CA LEU A 323 23.13 -7.81 13.11
C LEU A 323 21.92 -7.22 13.86
N TRP A 324 20.75 -7.44 13.28
CA TRP A 324 19.48 -7.07 13.89
C TRP A 324 19.05 -8.08 14.98
N SER A 325 18.65 -7.57 16.13
CA SER A 325 17.91 -8.36 17.14
C SER A 325 16.81 -7.49 17.77
N ALA A 326 15.90 -8.08 18.54
CA ALA A 326 14.85 -7.32 19.24
C ALA A 326 15.43 -6.33 20.28
N GLU A 327 16.59 -6.64 20.85
CA GLU A 327 17.32 -5.79 21.80
C GLU A 327 18.17 -4.73 21.10
N SER A 328 18.71 -5.06 19.92
CA SER A 328 19.56 -4.19 19.11
C SER A 328 19.04 -4.20 17.65
N PRO A 329 18.00 -3.41 17.34
CA PRO A 329 17.33 -3.46 16.05
C PRO A 329 18.10 -2.68 14.97
N SER A 330 19.32 -3.11 14.65
CA SER A 330 20.19 -2.50 13.64
C SER A 330 19.55 -2.60 12.27
N LEU A 331 19.23 -1.46 11.65
CA LEU A 331 18.65 -1.37 10.33
C LEU A 331 19.53 -0.53 9.40
N TYR A 332 19.66 -0.98 8.19
CA TYR A 332 20.26 -0.29 7.08
C TYR A 332 19.17 0.29 6.17
N THR A 333 19.52 1.32 5.41
CA THR A 333 18.67 1.86 4.36
C THR A 333 19.29 1.55 3.01
N CYS A 334 18.63 0.72 2.23
CA CYS A 334 18.99 0.48 0.83
C CYS A 334 18.26 1.46 -0.06
N VAL A 335 18.99 2.28 -0.78
CA VAL A 335 18.47 3.16 -1.84
C VAL A 335 18.59 2.43 -3.17
N ILE A 336 17.48 2.40 -3.90
CA ILE A 336 17.35 1.76 -5.20
C ILE A 336 17.05 2.87 -6.19
N SER A 337 17.95 3.10 -7.13
CA SER A 337 17.80 4.13 -8.17
C SER A 337 17.69 3.50 -9.55
N LEU A 338 16.74 3.96 -10.34
CA LEU A 338 16.64 3.69 -11.76
C LEU A 338 17.49 4.73 -12.50
N VAL A 339 18.41 4.26 -13.32
CA VAL A 339 19.37 5.09 -14.06
C VAL A 339 19.19 4.87 -15.56
N SER A 340 19.04 5.98 -16.30
CA SER A 340 18.89 5.98 -17.75
C SER A 340 20.17 5.56 -18.46
N PRO A 341 20.13 5.25 -19.78
CA PRO A 341 21.33 5.00 -20.60
C PRO A 341 22.32 6.16 -20.59
N ASP A 342 21.84 7.40 -20.43
CA ASP A 342 22.67 8.61 -20.34
C ASP A 342 23.30 8.82 -18.95
N GLY A 343 22.99 7.95 -17.98
CA GLY A 343 23.52 8.01 -16.63
C GLY A 343 22.72 8.92 -15.67
N GLU A 344 21.54 9.40 -16.07
CA GLU A 344 20.68 10.21 -15.22
C GLU A 344 19.83 9.34 -14.30
N VAL A 345 19.63 9.79 -13.04
CA VAL A 345 18.71 9.18 -12.11
C VAL A 345 17.28 9.62 -12.43
N ILE A 346 16.44 8.67 -12.81
CA ILE A 346 15.05 8.92 -13.19
C ILE A 346 14.15 8.94 -11.94
N GLU A 347 14.31 7.95 -11.08
CA GLU A 347 13.60 7.85 -9.81
C GLU A 347 14.40 7.01 -8.82
N SER A 348 14.17 7.25 -7.54
CA SER A 348 14.77 6.51 -6.43
C SER A 348 13.75 6.16 -5.38
N VAL A 349 13.83 4.97 -4.84
CA VAL A 349 13.07 4.51 -3.67
C VAL A 349 14.03 4.01 -2.60
N ALA A 350 13.59 3.98 -1.35
CA ALA A 350 14.41 3.45 -0.28
C ALA A 350 13.61 2.47 0.60
N GLN A 351 14.29 1.41 1.02
CA GLN A 351 13.73 0.42 1.95
C GLN A 351 14.72 0.13 3.07
N ARG A 352 14.17 -0.16 4.25
CA ARG A 352 14.98 -0.60 5.40
C ARG A 352 15.17 -2.09 5.35
N VAL A 353 16.39 -2.55 5.66
CA VAL A 353 16.75 -3.96 5.73
C VAL A 353 17.60 -4.22 6.96
N GLY A 354 17.37 -5.35 7.64
CA GLY A 354 18.19 -5.84 8.74
C GLY A 354 18.85 -7.16 8.37
N PHE A 355 20.06 -7.38 8.85
CA PHE A 355 20.78 -8.62 8.66
C PHE A 355 20.59 -9.51 9.89
N ARG A 356 20.08 -10.71 9.70
CA ARG A 356 19.90 -11.70 10.78
C ARG A 356 19.85 -13.11 10.22
N SER A 357 20.20 -14.08 11.05
CA SER A 357 19.88 -15.48 10.81
C SER A 357 18.71 -15.92 11.69
N ILE A 358 17.83 -16.76 11.18
CA ILE A 358 16.76 -17.41 11.91
C ILE A 358 16.83 -18.89 11.61
N GLU A 359 16.96 -19.71 12.65
CA GLU A 359 17.01 -21.15 12.50
C GLU A 359 16.25 -21.86 13.63
N ILE A 360 15.77 -23.07 13.36
CA ILE A 360 15.24 -23.96 14.39
C ILE A 360 16.28 -25.09 14.55
N LYS A 361 16.90 -25.16 15.72
CA LYS A 361 17.92 -26.14 16.05
C LYS A 361 17.66 -26.69 17.43
N ASN A 362 17.73 -28.03 17.58
CA ASN A 362 17.47 -28.72 18.84
C ASN A 362 16.12 -28.36 19.48
N ARG A 363 15.08 -28.10 18.68
CA ARG A 363 13.73 -27.64 19.09
C ARG A 363 13.69 -26.23 19.68
N GLU A 364 14.72 -25.44 19.49
CA GLU A 364 14.79 -24.04 19.90
C GLU A 364 14.77 -23.14 18.67
N LEU A 365 14.07 -22.00 18.78
CA LEU A 365 14.18 -20.92 17.82
C LEU A 365 15.40 -20.10 18.14
N LEU A 366 16.30 -19.99 17.18
CA LEU A 366 17.52 -19.20 17.31
C LEU A 366 17.44 -17.95 16.41
N ILE A 367 17.84 -16.81 16.95
CA ILE A 367 18.13 -15.59 16.18
C ILE A 367 19.62 -15.28 16.39
N ASN A 368 20.37 -15.18 15.30
CA ASN A 368 21.81 -15.00 15.30
C ASN A 368 22.52 -16.03 16.21
N GLY A 369 22.11 -17.29 16.12
CA GLY A 369 22.65 -18.41 16.89
C GLY A 369 22.27 -18.42 18.38
N LYS A 370 21.48 -17.47 18.88
CA LYS A 370 21.04 -17.40 20.28
C LYS A 370 19.59 -17.83 20.44
N PRO A 371 19.27 -18.69 21.44
CA PRO A 371 17.90 -19.08 21.74
C PRO A 371 17.03 -17.86 22.09
N VAL A 372 15.82 -17.82 21.55
CA VAL A 372 14.85 -16.75 21.81
C VAL A 372 13.60 -17.33 22.45
N VAL A 373 13.22 -16.79 23.59
CA VAL A 373 11.92 -17.02 24.22
C VAL A 373 11.00 -15.85 23.84
N MET A 374 9.95 -16.14 23.07
CA MET A 374 8.97 -15.13 22.71
C MET A 374 8.10 -14.75 23.90
N ARG A 375 8.26 -13.53 24.37
CA ARG A 375 7.41 -12.88 25.36
C ARG A 375 6.64 -11.79 24.65
N GLY A 376 5.44 -12.12 24.19
CA GLY A 376 4.66 -11.27 23.32
C GLY A 376 3.20 -11.20 23.68
N VAL A 377 2.49 -10.32 22.98
CA VAL A 377 1.05 -10.12 23.09
C VAL A 377 0.42 -10.08 21.71
N ASN A 378 -0.89 -10.35 21.64
CA ASN A 378 -1.69 -10.02 20.48
C ASN A 378 -2.04 -8.54 20.54
N ARG A 379 -1.88 -7.85 19.41
CA ARG A 379 -2.27 -6.46 19.26
C ARG A 379 -3.25 -6.34 18.10
N HIS A 380 -4.39 -5.72 18.37
CA HIS A 380 -5.36 -5.35 17.34
C HIS A 380 -5.10 -3.91 16.89
N ASP A 381 -5.21 -3.65 15.59
CA ASP A 381 -5.37 -2.28 15.07
C ASP A 381 -6.80 -1.84 15.31
N HIS A 382 -7.07 -1.43 16.55
CA HIS A 382 -8.38 -0.96 17.00
C HIS A 382 -8.21 0.06 18.12
N ASP A 383 -8.95 1.16 17.99
CA ASP A 383 -9.03 2.24 18.98
C ASP A 383 -10.48 2.39 19.42
N PRO A 384 -10.77 2.63 20.72
CA PRO A 384 -12.14 2.70 21.22
C PRO A 384 -12.97 3.83 20.60
N ASP A 385 -12.33 4.91 20.14
CA ASP A 385 -13.02 6.08 19.58
C ASP A 385 -13.05 6.07 18.05
N THR A 386 -11.94 5.64 17.42
CA THR A 386 -11.77 5.74 15.95
C THR A 386 -11.90 4.39 15.22
N GLY A 387 -12.18 3.30 15.96
CA GLY A 387 -12.34 1.97 15.37
C GLY A 387 -11.03 1.43 14.79
N LYS A 388 -11.07 0.99 13.53
CA LYS A 388 -9.88 0.42 12.84
C LYS A 388 -8.93 1.49 12.30
N THR A 389 -9.25 2.76 12.49
CA THR A 389 -8.40 3.90 12.10
C THR A 389 -7.47 4.24 13.26
N VAL A 390 -6.28 3.62 13.28
CA VAL A 390 -5.29 3.81 14.33
C VAL A 390 -4.18 4.73 13.82
N GLY A 391 -4.02 5.89 14.48
CA GLY A 391 -2.99 6.85 14.14
C GLY A 391 -1.57 6.35 14.50
N ARG A 392 -0.57 6.88 13.79
CA ARG A 392 0.85 6.50 13.99
C ARG A 392 1.33 6.74 15.42
N ASP A 393 0.91 7.82 16.05
CA ASP A 393 1.33 8.15 17.43
C ASP A 393 0.82 7.11 18.43
N ARG A 394 -0.40 6.63 18.25
CA ARG A 394 -0.95 5.53 19.05
C ARG A 394 -0.19 4.23 18.86
N MET A 395 0.18 3.89 17.63
CA MET A 395 1.02 2.72 17.35
C MET A 395 2.38 2.83 18.03
N ILE A 396 3.00 4.02 18.02
CA ILE A 396 4.27 4.28 18.70
C ILE A 396 4.12 4.14 20.22
N GLU A 397 3.03 4.66 20.79
CA GLU A 397 2.73 4.52 22.23
C GLU A 397 2.63 3.06 22.64
N ASP A 398 1.88 2.24 21.88
CA ASP A 398 1.74 0.81 22.12
C ASP A 398 3.11 0.11 22.11
N ILE A 399 3.95 0.38 21.13
CA ILE A 399 5.30 -0.21 21.05
C ILE A 399 6.18 0.24 22.21
N ARG A 400 6.10 1.51 22.64
CA ARG A 400 6.83 2.01 23.81
C ARG A 400 6.40 1.29 25.10
N LEU A 401 5.10 1.08 25.28
CA LEU A 401 4.56 0.31 26.42
C LEU A 401 5.04 -1.14 26.37
N LEU A 402 5.00 -1.79 25.22
CA LEU A 402 5.53 -3.15 25.06
C LEU A 402 7.00 -3.22 25.47
N LYS A 403 7.84 -2.30 25.07
CA LYS A 403 9.25 -2.24 25.46
C LYS A 403 9.43 -1.96 26.95
N GLN A 404 8.64 -1.07 27.54
CA GLN A 404 8.67 -0.77 28.98
C GLN A 404 8.37 -2.01 29.82
N PHE A 405 7.44 -2.86 29.38
CA PHE A 405 7.10 -4.11 30.07
C PHE A 405 7.92 -5.32 29.57
N THR A 406 9.03 -5.08 28.90
CA THR A 406 10.01 -6.10 28.46
C THR A 406 9.45 -7.15 27.50
N PHE A 407 8.41 -6.83 26.74
CA PHE A 407 7.97 -7.65 25.60
C PHE A 407 8.97 -7.56 24.45
N ASN A 408 9.26 -8.69 23.82
CA ASN A 408 10.17 -8.79 22.68
C ASN A 408 9.48 -9.27 21.40
N ALA A 409 8.18 -9.50 21.47
CA ALA A 409 7.38 -9.95 20.33
C ALA A 409 5.98 -9.32 20.36
N VAL A 410 5.40 -9.10 19.21
CA VAL A 410 4.00 -8.71 19.01
C VAL A 410 3.43 -9.52 17.85
N ARG A 411 2.24 -10.09 18.06
CA ARG A 411 1.45 -10.66 16.96
C ARG A 411 0.41 -9.65 16.54
N THR A 412 0.49 -9.22 15.27
CA THR A 412 -0.58 -8.43 14.67
C THR A 412 -1.80 -9.34 14.52
N SER A 413 -2.82 -9.07 15.27
CA SER A 413 -4.00 -9.91 15.39
C SER A 413 -5.21 -9.09 15.03
N HIS A 414 -5.96 -9.56 14.39
CA HIS A 414 -6.77 -10.11 13.30
C HIS A 414 -6.76 -9.18 12.11
#